data_44db5ce2ef7ea128f33d55f2a60f9c96
#
_entry.id   44db5ce2ef7ea128f33d55f2a60f9c96
#
_cell.length_a   1.000
_cell.length_b   1.000
_cell.length_c   1.000
_cell.angle_alpha   90.00
_cell.angle_beta   90.00
_cell.angle_gamma   90.00
#
_symmetry.space_group_name_H-M   'P 1'
#
loop_
_entity.id
_entity.type
_entity.pdbx_description
1 polymer ?
#
loop_
_entity_poly.entity_id
_entity_poly.type
_entity_poly.pdbx_seq_one_letter_code
_entity_poly.pdbx_strand_id
1 'polypeptide(L)'
;MYTRYLAEFFGTLVFVLAIIMTAQPLLIAGTFLAVILLSGPLGAGHINPAVTLAMIFNGDLPMSEATPFIVAQIAGGLAAVQLAKMLKARM
;
A
#
# COMPACT_ATOMS: atom_id res chain seq x y z
N MET A 1 -5.26 -1.44 16.32
CA MET A 1 -4.19 -2.39 16.65
C MET A 1 -3.61 -2.98 15.39
N TYR A 2 -4.14 -4.09 14.88
CA TYR A 2 -3.65 -4.63 13.59
C TYR A 2 -4.31 -3.97 12.37
N THR A 3 -5.27 -3.11 12.59
CA THR A 3 -6.04 -2.45 11.52
C THR A 3 -5.11 -1.67 10.57
N ARG A 4 -4.09 -0.99 11.12
CA ARG A 4 -3.15 -0.22 10.29
C ARG A 4 -2.30 -1.12 9.40
N TYR A 5 -1.96 -2.32 9.84
CA TYR A 5 -1.19 -3.26 9.01
C TYR A 5 -2.06 -3.83 7.88
N LEU A 6 -3.31 -4.14 8.18
CA LEU A 6 -4.26 -4.56 7.15
C LEU A 6 -4.50 -3.43 6.15
N ALA A 7 -4.58 -2.19 6.61
CA ALA A 7 -4.75 -1.04 5.73
C ALA A 7 -3.53 -0.84 4.82
N GLU A 8 -2.30 -1.02 5.34
CA GLU A 8 -1.08 -0.97 4.52
C GLU A 8 -1.07 -2.10 3.48
N PHE A 9 -1.46 -3.30 3.87
CA PHE A 9 -1.52 -4.44 2.97
C PHE A 9 -2.52 -4.21 1.84
N PHE A 10 -3.77 -3.95 2.17
CA PHE A 10 -4.82 -3.78 1.17
C PHE A 10 -4.64 -2.49 0.37
N GLY A 11 -4.17 -1.42 1.01
CA GLY A 11 -3.89 -0.17 0.33
C GLY A 11 -2.81 -0.33 -0.73
N THR A 12 -1.71 -1.01 -0.38
CA THR A 12 -0.64 -1.29 -1.33
C THR A 12 -1.11 -2.23 -2.44
N LEU A 13 -1.91 -3.25 -2.09
CA LEU A 13 -2.50 -4.16 -3.06
C LEU A 13 -3.30 -3.39 -4.11
N VAL A 14 -4.21 -2.53 -3.67
CA VAL A 14 -5.08 -1.76 -4.57
C VAL A 14 -4.25 -0.79 -5.42
N PHE A 15 -3.28 -0.12 -4.82
CA PHE A 15 -2.43 0.83 -5.54
C PHE A 15 -1.59 0.13 -6.62
N VAL A 16 -0.91 -0.96 -6.27
CA VAL A 16 -0.10 -1.71 -7.24
C VAL A 16 -0.97 -2.35 -8.31
N LEU A 17 -2.16 -2.84 -7.93
CA LEU A 17 -3.11 -3.39 -8.90
C LEU A 17 -3.51 -2.34 -9.92
N ALA A 18 -3.75 -1.09 -9.50
CA ALA A 18 -4.06 0.01 -10.41
C ALA A 18 -2.91 0.25 -11.40
N ILE A 19 -1.66 0.18 -10.93
CA ILE A 19 -0.49 0.34 -11.78
C ILE A 19 -0.47 -0.74 -12.87
N ILE A 20 -0.65 -1.99 -12.46
CA ILE A 20 -0.54 -3.14 -13.38
C ILE A 20 -1.70 -3.18 -14.36
N MET A 21 -2.92 -2.93 -13.88
CA MET A 21 -4.13 -3.12 -14.69
C MET A 21 -4.45 -1.93 -15.59
N THR A 22 -4.09 -0.72 -15.20
CA THR A 22 -4.45 0.47 -15.98
C THR A 22 -3.27 1.09 -16.72
N ALA A 23 -2.10 1.13 -16.09
CA ALA A 23 -0.91 1.82 -16.59
C ALA A 23 -1.18 3.29 -16.97
N GLN A 24 -2.21 3.92 -16.38
CA GLN A 24 -2.62 5.29 -16.70
C GLN A 24 -2.30 6.19 -15.51
N PRO A 25 -1.42 7.21 -15.70
CA PRO A 25 -0.96 8.03 -14.58
C PRO A 25 -2.08 8.68 -13.76
N LEU A 26 -3.11 9.16 -14.41
CA LEU A 26 -4.21 9.82 -13.70
C LEU A 26 -4.99 8.83 -12.82
N LEU A 27 -5.26 7.62 -13.32
CA LEU A 27 -5.94 6.59 -12.55
C LEU A 27 -5.07 6.08 -11.42
N ILE A 28 -3.76 5.94 -11.65
CA ILE A 28 -2.82 5.53 -10.63
C ILE A 28 -2.75 6.57 -9.51
N ALA A 29 -2.61 7.84 -9.86
CA ALA A 29 -2.55 8.93 -8.89
C ALA A 29 -3.88 9.05 -8.13
N GLY A 30 -5.00 8.92 -8.80
CA GLY A 30 -6.32 8.96 -8.17
C GLY A 30 -6.54 7.82 -7.20
N THR A 31 -6.09 6.61 -7.56
CA THR A 31 -6.14 5.45 -6.67
C THR A 31 -5.28 5.68 -5.44
N PHE A 32 -4.08 6.21 -5.61
CA PHE A 32 -3.19 6.52 -4.50
C PHE A 32 -3.84 7.52 -3.54
N LEU A 33 -4.43 8.58 -4.10
CA LEU A 33 -5.15 9.57 -3.29
C LEU A 33 -6.28 8.92 -2.49
N ALA A 34 -7.10 8.10 -3.13
CA ALA A 34 -8.20 7.40 -2.46
C ALA A 34 -7.69 6.49 -1.34
N VAL A 35 -6.62 5.74 -1.60
CA VAL A 35 -6.01 4.85 -0.60
C VAL A 35 -5.54 5.65 0.61
N ILE A 36 -4.86 6.78 0.39
CA ILE A 36 -4.37 7.63 1.49
C ILE A 36 -5.56 8.18 2.29
N LEU A 37 -6.60 8.66 1.61
CA LEU A 37 -7.76 9.22 2.29
C LEU A 37 -8.48 8.18 3.16
N LEU A 38 -8.58 6.94 2.69
CA LEU A 38 -9.24 5.87 3.43
C LEU A 38 -8.35 5.28 4.53
N SER A 39 -7.05 5.21 4.30
CA SER A 39 -6.10 4.59 5.23
C SER A 39 -5.65 5.53 6.33
N GLY A 40 -5.57 6.82 6.06
CA GLY A 40 -5.09 7.81 7.03
C GLY A 40 -5.79 7.74 8.37
N PRO A 41 -7.14 7.74 8.42
CA PRO A 41 -7.86 7.62 9.70
C PRO A 41 -7.59 6.33 10.46
N LEU A 42 -7.06 5.30 9.78
CA LEU A 42 -6.71 4.02 10.41
C LEU A 42 -5.26 3.98 10.90
N GLY A 43 -4.55 5.11 10.80
CA GLY A 43 -3.15 5.18 11.20
C GLY A 43 -2.20 4.57 10.20
N ALA A 44 -2.58 4.57 8.92
CA ALA A 44 -1.82 3.96 7.83
C ALA A 44 -1.77 4.93 6.63
N GLY A 45 -1.41 4.42 5.45
CA GLY A 45 -1.38 5.23 4.24
C GLY A 45 0.02 5.56 3.76
N HIS A 46 1.03 4.89 4.29
CA HIS A 46 2.40 5.06 3.78
C HIS A 46 2.53 4.43 2.40
N ILE A 47 2.08 3.19 2.26
CA ILE A 47 2.02 2.44 0.98
C ILE A 47 3.40 2.22 0.36
N ASN A 48 4.46 2.61 1.04
CA ASN A 48 5.82 2.60 0.52
C ASN A 48 6.82 2.46 1.66
N PRO A 49 7.73 1.47 1.61
CA PRO A 49 8.76 1.31 2.64
C PRO A 49 9.62 2.55 2.84
N ALA A 50 9.90 3.30 1.77
CA ALA A 50 10.70 4.52 1.88
C ALA A 50 9.97 5.58 2.70
N VAL A 51 8.66 5.71 2.53
CA VAL A 51 7.84 6.63 3.33
C VAL A 51 7.84 6.20 4.79
N THR A 52 7.67 4.91 5.05
CA THR A 52 7.67 4.39 6.43
C THR A 52 9.00 4.68 7.12
N LEU A 53 10.11 4.42 6.45
CA LEU A 53 11.44 4.70 7.03
C LEU A 53 11.63 6.20 7.27
N ALA A 54 11.22 7.04 6.32
CA ALA A 54 11.32 8.49 6.49
C ALA A 54 10.50 8.98 7.69
N MET A 55 9.29 8.45 7.87
CA MET A 55 8.43 8.83 9.00
C MET A 55 9.02 8.38 10.34
N ILE A 56 9.68 7.22 10.38
CA ILE A 56 10.38 6.75 11.57
C ILE A 56 11.51 7.71 11.92
N PHE A 57 12.35 8.07 10.95
CA PHE A 57 13.46 8.98 11.19
C PHE A 57 13.00 10.42 11.49
N ASN A 58 11.81 10.78 11.01
CA ASN A 58 11.22 12.09 11.34
C ASN A 58 10.56 12.12 12.73
N GLY A 59 10.49 10.98 13.40
CA GLY A 59 9.91 10.91 14.75
C GLY A 59 8.40 10.69 14.79
N ASP A 60 7.77 10.45 13.64
CA ASP A 60 6.31 10.29 13.56
C ASP A 60 5.85 8.86 13.79
N LEU A 61 6.77 7.89 13.77
CA LEU A 61 6.45 6.49 13.93
C LEU A 61 7.58 5.79 14.69
N PRO A 62 7.26 4.93 15.69
CA PRO A 62 8.31 4.19 16.41
C PRO A 62 9.04 3.22 15.48
N MET A 63 10.34 3.00 15.75
CA MET A 63 11.15 2.04 14.99
C MET A 63 10.55 0.63 15.02
N SER A 64 9.84 0.27 16.09
CA SER A 64 9.18 -1.02 16.21
C SER A 64 8.12 -1.26 15.14
N GLU A 65 7.64 -0.20 14.49
CA GLU A 65 6.64 -0.30 13.43
C GLU A 65 7.24 -0.53 12.05
N ALA A 66 8.57 -0.45 11.91
CA ALA A 66 9.23 -0.61 10.61
C ALA A 66 8.90 -1.96 9.99
N THR A 67 9.15 -3.05 10.71
CA THR A 67 8.95 -4.39 10.18
C THR A 67 7.49 -4.69 9.82
N PRO A 68 6.50 -4.49 10.71
CA PRO A 68 5.12 -4.79 10.35
C PRO A 68 4.60 -3.94 9.19
N PHE A 69 4.96 -2.65 9.12
CA PHE A 69 4.53 -1.81 8.00
C PHE A 69 5.14 -2.28 6.68
N ILE A 70 6.46 -2.49 6.66
CA ILE A 70 7.18 -2.85 5.44
C ILE A 70 6.77 -4.24 4.95
N VAL A 71 6.63 -5.21 5.86
CA VAL A 71 6.15 -6.54 5.50
C VAL A 71 4.74 -6.47 4.89
N ALA A 72 3.84 -5.70 5.49
CA ALA A 72 2.49 -5.53 4.97
C ALA A 72 2.50 -4.93 3.57
N GLN A 73 3.33 -3.90 3.34
CA GLN A 73 3.45 -3.24 2.04
C GLN A 73 3.99 -4.19 0.97
N ILE A 74 5.05 -4.91 1.28
CA ILE A 74 5.65 -5.87 0.33
C ILE A 74 4.66 -6.99 0.02
N ALA A 75 4.03 -7.55 1.05
CA ALA A 75 3.03 -8.61 0.87
C ALA A 75 1.86 -8.14 0.02
N GLY A 76 1.39 -6.91 0.26
CA GLY A 76 0.30 -6.31 -0.54
C GLY A 76 0.68 -6.16 -2.00
N GLY A 77 1.89 -5.66 -2.27
CA GLY A 77 2.38 -5.52 -3.64
C GLY A 77 2.50 -6.85 -4.37
N LEU A 78 3.04 -7.87 -3.70
CA LEU A 78 3.16 -9.20 -4.29
C LEU A 78 1.79 -9.84 -4.51
N ALA A 79 0.85 -9.65 -3.57
CA ALA A 79 -0.52 -10.14 -3.74
C ALA A 79 -1.20 -9.48 -4.94
N ALA A 80 -0.93 -8.20 -5.19
CA ALA A 80 -1.46 -7.50 -6.36
C ALA A 80 -0.96 -8.12 -7.67
N VAL A 81 0.29 -8.54 -7.72
CA VAL A 81 0.84 -9.21 -8.92
C VAL A 81 0.09 -10.52 -9.17
N GLN A 82 -0.12 -11.33 -8.14
CA GLN A 82 -0.85 -12.59 -8.29
C GLN A 82 -2.30 -12.34 -8.72
N LEU A 83 -2.96 -11.38 -8.10
CA LEU A 83 -4.33 -11.03 -8.47
C LEU A 83 -4.42 -10.53 -9.91
N ALA A 84 -3.48 -9.69 -10.33
CA ALA A 84 -3.43 -9.20 -11.71
C ALA A 84 -3.28 -10.34 -12.71
N LYS A 85 -2.43 -11.32 -12.43
CA LYS A 85 -2.27 -12.48 -13.30
C LYS A 85 -3.55 -13.28 -13.41
N MET A 86 -4.27 -13.46 -12.31
CA MET A 86 -5.55 -14.17 -12.32
C MET A 86 -6.61 -13.41 -13.12
N LEU A 87 -6.68 -12.10 -12.94
CA LEU A 87 -7.66 -11.27 -13.67
C LEU A 87 -7.35 -11.22 -15.16
N LYS A 88 -6.08 -11.07 -15.55
CA LYS A 88 -5.68 -11.04 -16.97
C LYS A 88 -5.90 -12.36 -17.65
N ALA A 89 -5.75 -13.47 -16.95
CA ALA A 89 -5.98 -14.80 -17.51
C ALA A 89 -7.45 -15.03 -17.89
N ARG A 90 -8.38 -14.25 -17.31
CA ARG A 90 -9.81 -14.34 -17.59
C ARG A 90 -10.31 -13.33 -18.61
N MET A 91 -9.43 -12.44 -19.01
CA MET A 91 -9.74 -11.43 -20.02
C MET A 91 -9.29 -11.91 -21.40
#